data_6dba46004d2fc47b12c62af2a7d425c3
#
_entry.id   6dba46004d2fc47b12c62af2a7d425c3
#
_cell.length_a   1.000
_cell.length_b   1.000
_cell.length_c   1.000
_cell.angle_alpha   90.00
_cell.angle_beta   90.00
_cell.angle_gamma   90.00
#
_symmetry.space_group_name_H-M   'P 1'
#
loop_
_entity.id
_entity.type
_entity.pdbx_description
1 polymer ?
#
loop_
_entity_poly.entity_id
_entity_poly.type
_entity_poly.pdbx_seq_one_letter_code
_entity_poly.pdbx_strand_id
1 'polypeptide(L)'
;MSGFSTARQNMVDCQVRPSDVTDLRIVDAMLAVPREVFVPERQRALAYLDLDVEVSEGGSARRFLIKPAVIAKMLQAAEIKDTDSVLVAGCATGYAAVLAARLAGRVTATEVDPSLAAKAREVFVQLGLERVTVRAADPAEGDPANAPYDVIVLDGATEITPDRLYGQLKEGGRLVGVFAMTQPPRAMIVTHSHGDFGSRALFDASAPVLPGLERRPVFVF
;
A
#
# COMPACT_ATOMS: atom_id res chain seq x y z
N MET A 1 16.22 14.21 20.53
CA MET A 1 15.47 13.51 19.46
C MET A 1 14.16 13.03 20.05
N SER A 2 13.02 13.18 19.36
CA SER A 2 11.75 12.66 19.85
C SER A 2 11.84 11.13 19.96
N GLY A 3 11.14 10.49 20.90
CA GLY A 3 11.12 9.02 21.02
C GLY A 3 10.69 8.31 19.74
N PHE A 4 9.89 8.95 18.90
CA PHE A 4 9.49 8.43 17.57
C PHE A 4 10.61 8.43 16.54
N SER A 5 11.56 9.36 16.58
CA SER A 5 12.70 9.35 15.67
C SER A 5 13.59 8.11 15.90
N THR A 6 13.86 7.77 17.17
CA THR A 6 14.58 6.54 17.51
C THR A 6 13.80 5.29 17.16
N ALA A 7 12.48 5.26 17.43
CA ALA A 7 11.64 4.13 17.07
C ALA A 7 11.58 3.91 15.55
N ARG A 8 11.55 4.98 14.75
CA ARG A 8 11.61 4.91 13.29
C ARG A 8 12.94 4.35 12.80
N GLN A 9 14.04 4.80 13.35
CA GLN A 9 15.37 4.26 13.03
C GLN A 9 15.43 2.77 13.35
N ASN A 10 14.98 2.36 14.54
CA ASN A 10 14.93 0.95 14.95
C ASN A 10 14.03 0.11 14.03
N MET A 11 12.87 0.61 13.60
CA MET A 11 12.01 -0.08 12.64
C MET A 11 12.77 -0.36 11.33
N VAL A 12 13.48 0.62 10.80
CA VAL A 12 14.24 0.44 9.55
C VAL A 12 15.39 -0.54 9.75
N ASP A 13 16.17 -0.39 10.82
CA ASP A 13 17.38 -1.19 11.03
C ASP A 13 17.09 -2.63 11.49
N CYS A 14 15.99 -2.84 12.24
CA CYS A 14 15.69 -4.15 12.85
C CYS A 14 14.55 -4.91 12.17
N GLN A 15 13.75 -4.28 11.28
CA GLN A 15 12.63 -4.94 10.60
C GLN A 15 12.78 -4.87 9.08
N VAL A 16 13.06 -3.67 8.52
CA VAL A 16 13.05 -3.44 7.07
C VAL A 16 14.33 -3.99 6.43
N ARG A 17 15.50 -3.55 6.86
CA ARG A 17 16.80 -4.01 6.31
C ARG A 17 17.01 -5.52 6.46
N PRO A 18 16.71 -6.15 7.62
CA PRO A 18 16.86 -7.61 7.76
C PRO A 18 15.87 -8.42 6.93
N SER A 19 14.85 -7.78 6.36
CA SER A 19 13.89 -8.41 5.45
C SER A 19 14.30 -8.30 3.96
N ASP A 20 15.58 -8.16 3.67
CA ASP A 20 16.16 -8.03 2.33
C ASP A 20 15.71 -6.78 1.55
N VAL A 21 15.37 -5.70 2.24
CA VAL A 21 15.13 -4.39 1.60
C VAL A 21 16.46 -3.67 1.45
N THR A 22 16.95 -3.60 0.21
CA THR A 22 18.26 -3.06 -0.16
C THR A 22 18.19 -1.77 -0.95
N ASP A 23 17.02 -1.42 -1.52
CA ASP A 23 16.83 -0.13 -2.22
C ASP A 23 16.91 1.03 -1.21
N LEU A 24 18.00 1.81 -1.33
CA LEU A 24 18.25 2.93 -0.44
C LEU A 24 17.18 4.01 -0.54
N ARG A 25 16.52 4.19 -1.67
CA ARG A 25 15.44 5.17 -1.83
C ARG A 25 14.25 4.82 -0.93
N ILE A 26 13.93 3.51 -0.80
CA ILE A 26 12.87 3.03 0.09
C ILE A 26 13.28 3.21 1.55
N VAL A 27 14.51 2.84 1.88
CA VAL A 27 15.08 3.02 3.23
C VAL A 27 15.02 4.50 3.63
N ASP A 28 15.49 5.39 2.77
CA ASP A 28 15.51 6.84 3.01
C ASP A 28 14.08 7.41 3.12
N ALA A 29 13.15 6.93 2.28
CA ALA A 29 11.74 7.30 2.38
C ALA A 29 11.15 6.92 3.74
N MET A 30 11.41 5.70 4.21
CA MET A 30 10.90 5.21 5.50
C MET A 30 11.55 5.91 6.70
N LEU A 31 12.80 6.31 6.59
CA LEU A 31 13.48 7.14 7.61
C LEU A 31 12.94 8.57 7.64
N ALA A 32 12.57 9.13 6.49
CA ALA A 32 12.08 10.50 6.39
C ALA A 32 10.60 10.66 6.76
N VAL A 33 9.77 9.64 6.50
CA VAL A 33 8.31 9.73 6.68
C VAL A 33 7.90 9.32 8.10
N PRO A 34 7.28 10.22 8.88
CA PRO A 34 6.86 9.93 10.25
C PRO A 34 5.60 9.06 10.25
N ARG A 35 5.77 7.74 10.42
CA ARG A 35 4.67 6.78 10.36
C ARG A 35 3.61 7.00 11.46
N GLU A 36 4.00 7.57 12.62
CA GLU A 36 3.12 7.89 13.74
C GLU A 36 2.03 8.93 13.42
N VAL A 37 2.19 9.74 12.37
CA VAL A 37 1.15 10.71 11.99
C VAL A 37 -0.01 10.08 11.21
N PHE A 38 0.19 8.85 10.72
CA PHE A 38 -0.79 8.07 9.96
C PHE A 38 -1.65 7.16 10.81
N VAL A 39 -1.41 7.11 12.12
CA VAL A 39 -2.19 6.30 13.06
C VAL A 39 -2.94 7.19 14.05
N PRO A 40 -4.08 6.72 14.59
CA PRO A 40 -4.79 7.42 15.64
C PRO A 40 -3.87 7.69 16.85
N GLU A 41 -4.10 8.79 17.55
CA GLU A 41 -3.25 9.22 18.67
C GLU A 41 -3.05 8.12 19.73
N ARG A 42 -4.12 7.42 20.07
CA ARG A 42 -4.12 6.28 21.03
C ARG A 42 -3.25 5.11 20.59
N GLN A 43 -2.90 5.02 19.30
CA GLN A 43 -2.13 3.91 18.71
C GLN A 43 -0.74 4.34 18.26
N ARG A 44 -0.33 5.59 18.42
CA ARG A 44 0.98 6.10 17.98
C ARG A 44 2.16 5.29 18.50
N ALA A 45 2.05 4.72 19.70
CA ALA A 45 3.07 3.84 20.27
C ALA A 45 3.27 2.55 19.46
N LEU A 46 2.26 2.11 18.68
CA LEU A 46 2.29 0.89 17.86
C LEU A 46 2.84 1.15 16.45
N ALA A 47 2.96 2.41 16.03
CA ALA A 47 3.26 2.79 14.65
C ALA A 47 4.53 2.15 14.07
N TYR A 48 5.50 1.83 14.92
CA TYR A 48 6.81 1.32 14.53
C TYR A 48 7.04 -0.15 14.88
N LEU A 49 6.01 -0.85 15.34
CA LEU A 49 6.07 -2.30 15.60
C LEU A 49 5.82 -3.09 14.31
N ASP A 50 6.32 -4.32 14.26
CA ASP A 50 6.12 -5.24 13.12
C ASP A 50 4.72 -5.89 13.16
N LEU A 51 3.71 -5.07 13.04
CA LEU A 51 2.30 -5.48 13.03
C LEU A 51 1.45 -4.60 12.11
N ASP A 52 0.28 -5.12 11.73
CA ASP A 52 -0.74 -4.34 11.05
C ASP A 52 -1.46 -3.47 12.08
N VAL A 53 -1.42 -2.13 11.90
CA VAL A 53 -2.02 -1.17 12.84
C VAL A 53 -3.38 -0.74 12.33
N GLU A 54 -4.44 -1.02 13.08
CA GLU A 54 -5.78 -0.56 12.73
C GLU A 54 -5.86 0.97 12.83
N VAL A 55 -6.36 1.62 11.77
CA VAL A 55 -6.47 3.08 11.69
C VAL A 55 -7.91 3.56 11.58
N SER A 56 -8.87 2.65 11.40
CA SER A 56 -10.30 2.97 11.43
C SER A 56 -10.76 3.29 12.84
N GLU A 57 -11.51 4.37 13.01
CA GLU A 57 -12.07 4.83 14.29
C GLU A 57 -13.60 4.69 14.33
N GLY A 58 -14.09 3.59 13.81
CA GLY A 58 -15.51 3.33 13.59
C GLY A 58 -15.78 3.23 12.09
N GLY A 59 -16.97 2.79 11.72
CA GLY A 59 -17.32 2.56 10.32
C GLY A 59 -17.50 1.08 9.99
N SER A 60 -17.93 0.79 8.76
CA SER A 60 -18.30 -0.55 8.32
C SER A 60 -17.10 -1.44 7.98
N ALA A 61 -15.98 -0.88 7.60
CA ALA A 61 -14.79 -1.60 7.17
C ALA A 61 -13.58 -1.27 8.04
N ARG A 62 -12.92 -2.31 8.57
CA ARG A 62 -11.66 -2.15 9.29
C ARG A 62 -10.54 -1.85 8.30
N ARG A 63 -9.77 -0.79 8.58
CA ARG A 63 -8.65 -0.37 7.75
C ARG A 63 -7.36 -0.36 8.55
N PHE A 64 -6.26 -0.69 7.89
CA PHE A 64 -4.98 -0.90 8.57
C PHE A 64 -3.84 -0.24 7.79
N LEU A 65 -2.81 0.17 8.51
CA LEU A 65 -1.47 0.29 7.95
C LEU A 65 -0.81 -1.09 8.06
N ILE A 66 -0.44 -1.68 6.94
CA ILE A 66 0.21 -2.99 6.93
C ILE A 66 1.63 -2.94 7.48
N LYS A 67 2.16 -4.10 7.87
CA LYS A 67 3.51 -4.26 8.42
C LYS A 67 4.57 -3.50 7.62
N PRO A 68 5.50 -2.78 8.30
CA PRO A 68 6.53 -1.99 7.62
C PRO A 68 7.39 -2.79 6.63
N ALA A 69 7.80 -4.00 7.02
CA ALA A 69 8.61 -4.85 6.15
C ALA A 69 7.85 -5.34 4.91
N VAL A 70 6.54 -5.62 5.03
CA VAL A 70 5.71 -6.09 3.92
C VAL A 70 5.57 -5.00 2.85
N ILE A 71 5.18 -3.78 3.25
CA ILE A 71 5.05 -2.68 2.28
C ILE A 71 6.40 -2.33 1.65
N ALA A 72 7.49 -2.31 2.42
CA ALA A 72 8.82 -2.02 1.90
C ALA A 72 9.26 -3.03 0.82
N LYS A 73 9.08 -4.33 1.09
CA LYS A 73 9.40 -5.40 0.12
C LYS A 73 8.53 -5.33 -1.13
N MET A 74 7.24 -5.00 -1.01
CA MET A 74 6.35 -4.81 -2.16
C MET A 74 6.80 -3.62 -3.01
N LEU A 75 7.12 -2.48 -2.40
CA LEU A 75 7.62 -1.30 -3.12
C LEU A 75 8.96 -1.59 -3.81
N GLN A 76 9.87 -2.34 -3.17
CA GLN A 76 11.12 -2.78 -3.78
C GLN A 76 10.88 -3.68 -5.00
N ALA A 77 9.99 -4.68 -4.87
CA ALA A 77 9.67 -5.58 -5.97
C ALA A 77 8.96 -4.86 -7.13
N ALA A 78 8.27 -3.77 -6.84
CA ALA A 78 7.63 -2.94 -7.85
C ALA A 78 8.64 -2.13 -8.69
N GLU A 79 9.88 -1.93 -8.25
CA GLU A 79 10.94 -1.20 -8.98
C GLU A 79 10.46 0.16 -9.51
N ILE A 80 9.80 0.93 -8.64
CA ILE A 80 9.18 2.22 -9.00
C ILE A 80 10.26 3.20 -9.49
N LYS A 81 9.99 3.85 -10.63
CA LYS A 81 10.83 4.89 -11.22
C LYS A 81 10.26 6.27 -10.95
N ASP A 82 11.11 7.28 -10.97
CA ASP A 82 10.76 8.69 -10.78
C ASP A 82 9.85 9.26 -11.88
N THR A 83 9.73 8.55 -13.00
CA THR A 83 8.81 8.86 -14.11
C THR A 83 7.48 8.12 -14.03
N ASP A 84 7.34 7.12 -13.15
CA ASP A 84 6.17 6.25 -13.08
C ASP A 84 4.94 6.99 -12.54
N SER A 85 3.78 6.62 -13.10
CA SER A 85 2.46 6.91 -12.56
C SER A 85 2.02 5.72 -11.70
N VAL A 86 1.80 5.96 -10.41
CA VAL A 86 1.47 4.91 -9.43
C VAL A 86 0.06 5.07 -8.91
N LEU A 87 -0.69 3.97 -8.85
CA LEU A 87 -1.93 3.86 -8.09
C LEU A 87 -1.69 3.09 -6.79
N VAL A 88 -2.08 3.65 -5.66
CA VAL A 88 -2.15 2.93 -4.38
C VAL A 88 -3.61 2.67 -4.06
N ALA A 89 -4.04 1.41 -4.18
CA ALA A 89 -5.42 1.01 -3.93
C ALA A 89 -5.62 0.67 -2.45
N GLY A 90 -6.59 1.32 -1.81
CA GLY A 90 -6.91 1.14 -0.40
C GLY A 90 -5.87 1.76 0.54
N CYS A 91 -5.57 3.04 0.37
CA CYS A 91 -4.44 3.69 1.04
C CYS A 91 -4.63 3.96 2.55
N ALA A 92 -5.82 3.68 3.10
CA ALA A 92 -6.15 4.02 4.48
C ALA A 92 -5.83 5.51 4.79
N THR A 93 -4.96 5.78 5.75
CA THR A 93 -4.50 7.14 6.07
C THR A 93 -3.33 7.63 5.20
N GLY A 94 -2.86 6.82 4.24
CA GLY A 94 -1.97 7.25 3.16
C GLY A 94 -0.47 6.99 3.34
N TYR A 95 -0.04 6.19 4.30
CA TYR A 95 1.39 5.94 4.52
C TYR A 95 2.09 5.33 3.28
N ALA A 96 1.51 4.28 2.70
CA ALA A 96 2.05 3.65 1.49
C ALA A 96 2.08 4.63 0.30
N ALA A 97 1.06 5.48 0.17
CA ALA A 97 1.00 6.49 -0.89
C ALA A 97 2.11 7.55 -0.74
N VAL A 98 2.44 7.95 0.49
CA VAL A 98 3.55 8.88 0.76
C VAL A 98 4.90 8.23 0.45
N LEU A 99 5.09 6.97 0.80
CA LEU A 99 6.31 6.24 0.43
C LEU A 99 6.44 6.16 -1.11
N ALA A 100 5.37 5.77 -1.80
CA ALA A 100 5.34 5.73 -3.26
C ALA A 100 5.65 7.11 -3.89
N ALA A 101 5.14 8.19 -3.31
CA ALA A 101 5.39 9.56 -3.80
C ALA A 101 6.85 10.02 -3.66
N ARG A 102 7.62 9.36 -2.81
CA ARG A 102 9.07 9.58 -2.71
C ARG A 102 9.86 8.88 -3.83
N LEU A 103 9.23 7.93 -4.50
CA LEU A 103 9.85 7.08 -5.52
C LEU A 103 9.36 7.42 -6.94
N ALA A 104 8.11 7.87 -7.07
CA ALA A 104 7.37 8.02 -8.33
C ALA A 104 7.26 9.49 -8.76
N GLY A 105 6.95 9.70 -10.05
CA GLY A 105 6.63 11.01 -10.61
C GLY A 105 5.23 11.50 -10.21
N ARG A 106 4.25 10.61 -10.18
CA ARG A 106 2.85 10.90 -9.82
C ARG A 106 2.24 9.74 -9.03
N VAL A 107 1.46 10.07 -8.00
CA VAL A 107 0.73 9.07 -7.21
C VAL A 107 -0.74 9.45 -7.11
N THR A 108 -1.60 8.49 -7.43
CA THR A 108 -3.02 8.51 -7.09
C THR A 108 -3.27 7.45 -6.02
N ALA A 109 -4.07 7.77 -5.03
CA ALA A 109 -4.47 6.85 -3.98
C ALA A 109 -6.00 6.75 -3.91
N THR A 110 -6.54 5.56 -3.67
CA THR A 110 -7.98 5.36 -3.42
C THR A 110 -8.21 4.91 -1.99
N GLU A 111 -9.29 5.39 -1.40
CA GLU A 111 -9.79 4.92 -0.09
C GLU A 111 -11.31 4.97 -0.06
N VAL A 112 -11.94 3.88 0.37
CA VAL A 112 -13.39 3.74 0.41
C VAL A 112 -14.01 4.52 1.58
N ASP A 113 -13.31 4.61 2.70
CA ASP A 113 -13.76 5.36 3.88
C ASP A 113 -13.48 6.87 3.68
N PRO A 114 -14.54 7.71 3.58
CA PRO A 114 -14.36 9.14 3.35
C PRO A 114 -13.58 9.85 4.47
N SER A 115 -13.68 9.37 5.72
CA SER A 115 -12.98 9.96 6.88
C SER A 115 -11.48 9.69 6.80
N LEU A 116 -11.09 8.48 6.42
CA LEU A 116 -9.68 8.12 6.21
C LEU A 116 -9.12 8.82 4.97
N ALA A 117 -9.89 8.93 3.89
CA ALA A 117 -9.50 9.70 2.71
C ALA A 117 -9.29 11.18 3.04
N ALA A 118 -10.14 11.78 3.89
CA ALA A 118 -9.94 13.15 4.39
C ALA A 118 -8.67 13.26 5.24
N LYS A 119 -8.46 12.30 6.15
CA LYS A 119 -7.26 12.24 6.99
C LYS A 119 -5.98 12.11 6.16
N ALA A 120 -6.00 11.27 5.13
CA ALA A 120 -4.86 11.14 4.22
C ALA A 120 -4.52 12.49 3.55
N ARG A 121 -5.53 13.22 3.05
CA ARG A 121 -5.33 14.55 2.46
C ARG A 121 -4.72 15.55 3.44
N GLU A 122 -5.23 15.58 4.70
CA GLU A 122 -4.66 16.44 5.75
C GLU A 122 -3.19 16.14 5.99
N VAL A 123 -2.82 14.86 6.12
CA VAL A 123 -1.44 14.44 6.34
C VAL A 123 -0.56 14.80 5.14
N PHE A 124 -1.06 14.65 3.91
CA PHE A 124 -0.30 15.03 2.72
C PHE A 124 0.00 16.51 2.67
N VAL A 125 -0.97 17.36 3.00
CA VAL A 125 -0.75 18.81 3.12
C VAL A 125 0.29 19.13 4.21
N GLN A 126 0.19 18.49 5.38
CA GLN A 126 1.16 18.66 6.47
C GLN A 126 2.59 18.27 6.07
N LEU A 127 2.74 17.29 5.17
CA LEU A 127 4.04 16.81 4.68
C LEU A 127 4.50 17.50 3.38
N GLY A 128 3.75 18.48 2.87
CA GLY A 128 4.09 19.21 1.63
C GLY A 128 4.03 18.34 0.38
N LEU A 129 3.13 17.35 0.33
CA LEU A 129 3.01 16.37 -0.77
C LEU A 129 1.81 16.69 -1.67
N GLU A 130 1.80 17.86 -2.29
CA GLU A 130 0.70 18.32 -3.15
C GLU A 130 0.47 17.49 -4.42
N ARG A 131 1.47 16.70 -4.83
CA ARG A 131 1.41 15.83 -6.01
C ARG A 131 0.76 14.46 -5.78
N VAL A 132 0.30 14.18 -4.56
CA VAL A 132 -0.46 12.96 -4.24
C VAL A 132 -1.94 13.28 -4.24
N THR A 133 -2.69 12.61 -5.11
CA THR A 133 -4.14 12.76 -5.19
C THR A 133 -4.83 11.64 -4.43
N VAL A 134 -5.76 11.95 -3.51
CA VAL A 134 -6.61 10.96 -2.84
C VAL A 134 -8.03 11.02 -3.39
N ARG A 135 -8.52 9.89 -3.88
CA ARG A 135 -9.89 9.68 -4.37
C ARG A 135 -10.68 8.86 -3.36
N ALA A 136 -11.89 9.31 -3.04
CA ALA A 136 -12.85 8.49 -2.30
C ALA A 136 -13.45 7.47 -3.29
N ALA A 137 -12.90 6.26 -3.33
CA ALA A 137 -13.28 5.20 -4.25
C ALA A 137 -12.99 3.82 -3.66
N ASP A 138 -13.73 2.82 -4.13
CA ASP A 138 -13.50 1.41 -3.77
C ASP A 138 -12.11 0.97 -4.27
N PRO A 139 -11.28 0.35 -3.43
CA PRO A 139 -9.98 -0.19 -3.84
C PRO A 139 -10.08 -1.16 -5.03
N ALA A 140 -11.15 -1.96 -5.12
CA ALA A 140 -11.35 -2.90 -6.22
C ALA A 140 -11.65 -2.21 -7.57
N GLU A 141 -12.20 -0.99 -7.54
CA GLU A 141 -12.48 -0.20 -8.75
C GLU A 141 -11.24 0.56 -9.22
N GLY A 142 -10.31 0.87 -8.33
CA GLY A 142 -9.15 1.70 -8.63
C GLY A 142 -9.50 3.15 -8.99
N ASP A 143 -8.80 3.71 -9.98
CA ASP A 143 -9.08 5.04 -10.52
C ASP A 143 -8.93 5.03 -12.06
N PRO A 144 -9.95 4.54 -12.78
CA PRO A 144 -9.90 4.43 -14.24
C PRO A 144 -9.82 5.79 -14.95
N ALA A 145 -10.21 6.88 -14.28
CA ALA A 145 -10.17 8.22 -14.86
C ALA A 145 -8.72 8.74 -15.08
N ASN A 146 -7.75 8.23 -14.32
CA ASN A 146 -6.34 8.59 -14.45
C ASN A 146 -5.46 7.42 -14.92
N ALA A 147 -6.08 6.29 -15.30
CA ALA A 147 -5.39 5.18 -15.93
C ALA A 147 -4.85 5.58 -17.34
N PRO A 148 -3.86 4.85 -17.89
CA PRO A 148 -3.22 3.68 -17.32
C PRO A 148 -2.04 4.02 -16.39
N TYR A 149 -1.71 3.07 -15.50
CA TYR A 149 -0.65 3.17 -14.50
C TYR A 149 0.56 2.31 -14.84
N ASP A 150 1.76 2.80 -14.51
CA ASP A 150 2.99 2.01 -14.59
C ASP A 150 3.07 1.00 -13.44
N VAL A 151 2.57 1.39 -12.26
CA VAL A 151 2.54 0.54 -11.07
C VAL A 151 1.20 0.68 -10.35
N ILE A 152 0.67 -0.46 -9.87
CA ILE A 152 -0.43 -0.50 -8.92
C ILE A 152 0.05 -1.21 -7.65
N VAL A 153 -0.18 -0.61 -6.49
CA VAL A 153 0.12 -1.18 -5.18
C VAL A 153 -1.18 -1.42 -4.44
N LEU A 154 -1.45 -2.68 -4.07
CA LEU A 154 -2.52 -2.98 -3.11
C LEU A 154 -1.97 -2.74 -1.69
N ASP A 155 -2.51 -1.76 -0.96
CA ASP A 155 -2.13 -1.52 0.43
C ASP A 155 -2.90 -2.43 1.39
N GLY A 156 -2.82 -3.74 1.11
CA GLY A 156 -3.53 -4.82 1.78
C GLY A 156 -3.51 -6.10 0.98
N ALA A 157 -4.49 -6.99 1.26
CA ALA A 157 -4.64 -8.26 0.56
C ALA A 157 -5.87 -8.30 -0.35
N THR A 158 -5.86 -9.24 -1.28
CA THR A 158 -7.00 -9.64 -2.10
C THR A 158 -7.25 -11.15 -1.97
N GLU A 159 -8.52 -11.55 -1.92
CA GLU A 159 -8.98 -12.96 -1.98
C GLU A 159 -9.54 -13.34 -3.35
N ILE A 160 -9.57 -12.40 -4.29
CA ILE A 160 -10.04 -12.59 -5.68
C ILE A 160 -9.04 -11.99 -6.65
N THR A 161 -9.14 -12.36 -7.93
CA THR A 161 -8.37 -11.69 -8.99
C THR A 161 -8.89 -10.26 -9.17
N PRO A 162 -8.03 -9.23 -9.06
CA PRO A 162 -8.46 -7.85 -9.18
C PRO A 162 -8.48 -7.39 -10.65
N ASP A 163 -9.33 -8.01 -11.48
CA ASP A 163 -9.35 -7.83 -12.94
C ASP A 163 -9.53 -6.36 -13.37
N ARG A 164 -10.32 -5.59 -12.61
CA ARG A 164 -10.52 -4.17 -12.90
C ARG A 164 -9.25 -3.34 -12.72
N LEU A 165 -8.40 -3.73 -11.76
CA LEU A 165 -7.09 -3.09 -11.57
C LEU A 165 -6.10 -3.53 -12.65
N TYR A 166 -6.16 -4.79 -13.07
CA TYR A 166 -5.33 -5.27 -14.19
C TYR A 166 -5.60 -4.47 -15.45
N GLY A 167 -6.87 -4.18 -15.77
CA GLY A 167 -7.26 -3.36 -16.91
C GLY A 167 -6.79 -1.90 -16.85
N GLN A 168 -6.25 -1.45 -15.71
CA GLN A 168 -5.68 -0.12 -15.52
C GLN A 168 -4.14 -0.10 -15.60
N LEU A 169 -3.49 -1.23 -15.86
CA LEU A 169 -2.05 -1.29 -16.07
C LEU A 169 -1.68 -0.91 -17.51
N LYS A 170 -0.61 -0.15 -17.66
CA LYS A 170 0.06 0.02 -18.96
C LYS A 170 0.63 -1.31 -19.45
N GLU A 171 0.91 -1.40 -20.75
CA GLU A 171 1.82 -2.41 -21.28
C GLU A 171 3.19 -2.29 -20.58
N GLY A 172 3.72 -3.39 -20.06
CA GLY A 172 4.90 -3.41 -19.19
C GLY A 172 4.65 -2.93 -17.75
N GLY A 173 3.42 -2.54 -17.41
CA GLY A 173 3.02 -2.15 -16.06
C GLY A 173 2.91 -3.36 -15.12
N ARG A 174 2.95 -3.10 -13.82
CA ARG A 174 2.96 -4.15 -12.79
C ARG A 174 2.10 -3.81 -11.58
N LEU A 175 1.44 -4.83 -11.03
CA LEU A 175 0.69 -4.73 -9.78
C LEU A 175 1.41 -5.56 -8.71
N VAL A 176 1.59 -4.99 -7.53
CA VAL A 176 2.09 -5.69 -6.34
C VAL A 176 1.06 -5.67 -5.23
N GLY A 177 0.90 -6.78 -4.51
CA GLY A 177 -0.03 -6.91 -3.40
C GLY A 177 0.08 -8.26 -2.71
N VAL A 178 -0.65 -8.44 -1.61
CA VAL A 178 -0.78 -9.73 -0.94
C VAL A 178 -1.98 -10.48 -1.52
N PHE A 179 -1.77 -11.70 -2.02
CA PHE A 179 -2.82 -12.56 -2.56
C PHE A 179 -3.13 -13.67 -1.57
N ALA A 180 -4.33 -13.64 -1.02
CA ALA A 180 -4.83 -14.60 -0.02
C ALA A 180 -5.75 -15.66 -0.65
N MET A 181 -5.59 -15.93 -1.95
CA MET A 181 -6.35 -16.96 -2.67
C MET A 181 -5.85 -18.37 -2.39
N THR A 182 -4.64 -18.50 -1.86
CA THR A 182 -3.99 -19.77 -1.46
C THR A 182 -3.50 -19.71 -0.02
N GLN A 183 -3.17 -20.86 0.56
CA GLN A 183 -2.55 -20.95 1.88
C GLN A 183 -1.14 -21.53 1.75
N PRO A 184 -0.12 -20.87 2.28
CA PRO A 184 -0.13 -19.54 2.92
C PRO A 184 -0.40 -18.39 1.91
N PRO A 185 -0.89 -17.22 2.37
CA PRO A 185 -0.98 -16.02 1.53
C PRO A 185 0.41 -15.55 1.11
N ARG A 186 0.50 -14.92 -0.07
CA ARG A 186 1.78 -14.49 -0.63
C ARG A 186 1.70 -13.08 -1.19
N ALA A 187 2.74 -12.30 -0.98
CA ALA A 187 2.99 -11.14 -1.80
C ALA A 187 3.35 -11.61 -3.22
N MET A 188 2.71 -11.00 -4.21
CA MET A 188 2.90 -11.32 -5.62
C MET A 188 3.11 -10.06 -6.44
N ILE A 189 3.79 -10.23 -7.57
CA ILE A 189 3.83 -9.25 -8.65
C ILE A 189 3.10 -9.83 -9.87
N VAL A 190 2.23 -9.02 -10.45
CA VAL A 190 1.54 -9.32 -11.70
C VAL A 190 2.01 -8.30 -12.73
N THR A 191 2.44 -8.77 -13.89
CA THR A 191 2.95 -7.91 -14.98
C THR A 191 2.03 -8.02 -16.19
N HIS A 192 1.64 -6.89 -16.76
CA HIS A 192 0.93 -6.80 -18.03
C HIS A 192 1.97 -6.84 -19.18
N SER A 193 1.88 -7.83 -20.06
CA SER A 193 2.80 -7.97 -21.19
C SER A 193 2.13 -8.66 -22.37
N HIS A 194 2.22 -8.02 -23.56
CA HIS A 194 1.63 -8.52 -24.80
C HIS A 194 0.13 -8.82 -24.72
N GLY A 195 -0.59 -8.03 -23.94
CA GLY A 195 -2.03 -8.18 -23.73
C GLY A 195 -2.42 -9.25 -22.69
N ASP A 196 -1.46 -9.94 -22.08
CA ASP A 196 -1.66 -10.96 -21.06
C ASP A 196 -1.11 -10.53 -19.68
N PHE A 197 -1.53 -11.24 -18.62
CA PHE A 197 -1.10 -10.99 -17.25
C PHE A 197 -0.34 -12.19 -16.70
N GLY A 198 0.98 -12.02 -16.52
CA GLY A 198 1.83 -12.99 -15.85
C GLY A 198 1.99 -12.70 -14.36
N SER A 199 1.94 -13.71 -13.50
CA SER A 199 2.12 -13.53 -12.06
C SER A 199 3.29 -14.33 -11.51
N ARG A 200 3.98 -13.75 -10.50
CA ARG A 200 5.08 -14.40 -9.79
C ARG A 200 4.98 -14.13 -8.30
N ALA A 201 5.11 -15.19 -7.50
CA ALA A 201 5.21 -15.07 -6.04
C ALA A 201 6.54 -14.43 -5.65
N LEU A 202 6.50 -13.55 -4.65
CA LEU A 202 7.65 -12.82 -4.12
C LEU A 202 8.11 -13.41 -2.78
N PHE A 203 7.23 -13.43 -1.80
CA PHE A 203 7.49 -13.91 -0.45
C PHE A 203 6.18 -14.24 0.27
N ASP A 204 6.24 -15.07 1.30
CA ASP A 204 5.08 -15.37 2.14
C ASP A 204 4.76 -14.14 3.00
N ALA A 205 3.52 -13.68 2.94
CA ALA A 205 3.04 -12.53 3.70
C ALA A 205 1.53 -12.61 3.91
N SER A 206 1.07 -12.09 5.04
CA SER A 206 -0.34 -11.83 5.30
C SER A 206 -0.58 -10.35 5.49
N ALA A 207 -1.72 -9.87 5.02
CA ALA A 207 -2.22 -8.53 5.26
C ALA A 207 -3.75 -8.58 5.37
N PRO A 208 -4.39 -7.58 6.01
CA PRO A 208 -5.84 -7.45 5.99
C PRO A 208 -6.39 -7.32 4.56
N VAL A 209 -7.50 -8.00 4.28
CA VAL A 209 -8.13 -7.96 2.97
C VAL A 209 -8.75 -6.59 2.75
N LEU A 210 -8.58 -6.06 1.55
CA LEU A 210 -9.13 -4.77 1.15
C LEU A 210 -10.64 -4.89 0.88
N PRO A 211 -11.44 -3.89 1.28
CA PRO A 211 -12.86 -3.83 0.92
C PRO A 211 -13.06 -3.99 -0.59
N GLY A 212 -14.07 -4.76 -0.97
CA GLY A 212 -14.39 -5.08 -2.37
C GLY A 212 -13.49 -6.16 -3.01
N LEU A 213 -12.44 -6.60 -2.32
CA LEU A 213 -11.52 -7.65 -2.77
C LEU A 213 -11.64 -8.95 -1.95
N GLU A 214 -12.69 -9.06 -1.13
CA GLU A 214 -13.02 -10.28 -0.37
C GLU A 214 -13.69 -11.31 -1.27
N ARG A 215 -13.44 -12.59 -0.97
CA ARG A 215 -14.21 -13.69 -1.54
C ARG A 215 -15.63 -13.67 -0.97
N ARG A 216 -16.62 -13.63 -1.85
CA ARG A 216 -18.02 -13.77 -1.41
C ARG A 216 -18.23 -15.14 -0.76
N PRO A 217 -18.91 -15.21 0.41
CA PRO A 217 -19.28 -16.48 1.00
C PRO A 217 -20.12 -17.29 0.02
N VAL A 218 -19.69 -18.51 -0.29
CA VAL A 218 -20.51 -19.46 -1.06
C VAL A 218 -21.19 -20.36 -0.05
N PHE A 219 -22.52 -20.30 0.02
CA PHE A 219 -23.28 -21.27 0.81
C PHE A 219 -23.23 -22.60 0.07
N VAL A 220 -22.60 -23.59 0.69
CA VAL A 220 -22.68 -25.00 0.25
C VAL A 220 -23.84 -25.61 1.05
N PHE A 221 -24.89 -25.99 0.36
CA PHE A 221 -26.05 -26.75 0.92
C PHE A 221 -25.74 -28.23 0.92
#